data_de60eb579c18bf11ca9ed4fa23a7fca7
#
_entry.id   de60eb579c18bf11ca9ed4fa23a7fca7
#
_cell.length_a   1.000
_cell.length_b   1.000
_cell.length_c   1.000
_cell.angle_alpha   90.00
_cell.angle_beta   90.00
_cell.angle_gamma   90.00
#
_symmetry.space_group_name_H-M   'P 1'
#
loop_
_entity.id
_entity.type
_entity.pdbx_description
1 polymer ?
#
loop_
_entity_poly.entity_id
_entity_poly.type
_entity_poly.pdbx_seq_one_letter_code
_entity_poly.pdbx_strand_id
1 'polypeptide(L)'
;MTERRKYMHLWVYWYCNLQNNDIFRNIMDMKPLLPAILFAVSLDAAFASGVRDNETKVGFGQADASAVAISDLMENGDIVRLSQVGAKAMPADIAPLGKLPFKMKQVKRPVFKSNRLTISAGDKDSAGKVTKALNAKIAELSAMGGGRLIVPEGRWLTGRVELQSNVELYLAEGARLEFSASIADYQPAVFTRHEGIEVMGAGAFIYANGAKNIALTGRGVVSGPPMDVEMRTLRNGNSVVEKDVDYRLPVAERLCDGLDGRTFYRPKSFAPINCKNVLVEGVTFERSVLWNINPIYCDNVIIRGVTVNSVGVPSGDGIDISSCKNVLIEYSTLSCGDDCFTLKSGRAEDGLRVGRPTENVVIRYCLAEKGHGGITCGSETAAGIKNVYLHHCVFNGTRTGFRFKTRRNRGGGIWDIAYDNVRLIDVAEAFTWDLLGSRMYMGELAQRNPPLAVTALTPVVKDITIRNFIIESADRMMSMNTIPEVPTTGVLLENGVVRTNRIFKTLNDVGSLTLRNITIQATDNNINIDNSHGITFDNVTFYVPGDSLRYNIKGDKAEKPVLK
;
A
#
# COMPACT_ATOMS: atom_id res chain seq x y z
N MET A 1 -5.24 40.52 9.82
CA MET A 1 -5.49 39.10 9.48
C MET A 1 -5.12 38.74 8.03
N THR A 2 -4.30 39.52 7.34
CA THR A 2 -4.05 39.40 5.88
C THR A 2 -2.61 39.00 5.50
N GLU A 3 -1.66 38.94 6.41
CA GLU A 3 -0.27 38.59 6.06
C GLU A 3 0.15 37.14 6.31
N ARG A 4 -0.49 36.40 7.22
CA ARG A 4 -0.14 35.00 7.49
C ARG A 4 -0.56 34.01 6.38
N ARG A 5 -1.48 34.38 5.48
CA ARG A 5 -1.88 33.51 4.35
C ARG A 5 -0.88 33.53 3.19
N LYS A 6 -0.09 34.58 3.00
CA LYS A 6 0.92 34.66 1.92
C LYS A 6 2.14 33.76 2.15
N TYR A 7 2.54 33.56 3.41
CA TYR A 7 3.74 32.75 3.72
C TYR A 7 3.47 31.25 3.71
N MET A 8 2.23 30.80 3.93
CA MET A 8 1.89 29.39 3.90
C MET A 8 1.83 28.82 2.46
N HIS A 9 1.44 29.62 1.46
CA HIS A 9 1.50 29.23 0.06
C HIS A 9 2.93 29.16 -0.50
N LEU A 10 3.82 30.01 -0.03
CA LEU A 10 5.24 30.00 -0.42
C LEU A 10 6.00 28.79 0.15
N TRP A 11 5.64 28.31 1.34
CA TRP A 11 6.31 27.16 1.97
C TRP A 11 5.94 25.83 1.31
N VAL A 12 4.69 25.65 0.89
CA VAL A 12 4.24 24.47 0.14
C VAL A 12 4.83 24.46 -1.27
N TYR A 13 4.95 25.64 -1.91
CA TYR A 13 5.58 25.78 -3.22
C TYR A 13 7.10 25.53 -3.18
N TRP A 14 7.75 25.90 -2.10
CA TRP A 14 9.19 25.67 -1.88
C TRP A 14 9.52 24.20 -1.59
N TYR A 15 8.69 23.51 -0.84
CA TYR A 15 8.90 22.10 -0.50
C TYR A 15 8.66 21.15 -1.70
N CYS A 16 7.80 21.53 -2.64
CA CYS A 16 7.58 20.77 -3.87
C CYS A 16 8.62 21.04 -4.97
N ASN A 17 9.33 22.18 -4.93
CA ASN A 17 10.31 22.54 -5.96
C ASN A 17 11.77 22.20 -5.61
N LEU A 18 12.05 21.71 -4.42
CA LEU A 18 13.40 21.25 -4.05
C LEU A 18 13.77 19.85 -4.58
N GLN A 19 12.87 19.17 -5.29
CA GLN A 19 13.16 17.89 -5.92
C GLN A 19 13.43 17.92 -7.43
N ASN A 20 13.33 19.09 -8.05
CA ASN A 20 13.67 19.24 -9.46
C ASN A 20 14.35 20.57 -9.66
N ASN A 21 15.69 20.62 -9.66
CA ASN A 21 16.45 21.44 -10.61
C ASN A 21 17.95 21.47 -10.33
N ASP A 22 18.70 21.31 -11.34
CA ASP A 22 20.00 21.83 -11.83
C ASP A 22 20.97 22.62 -10.91
N ILE A 23 20.74 22.72 -9.62
CA ILE A 23 21.68 23.35 -8.67
C ILE A 23 22.82 22.40 -8.29
N PHE A 24 22.67 21.09 -8.52
CA PHE A 24 23.74 20.13 -8.24
C PHE A 24 24.88 20.13 -9.29
N ARG A 25 24.68 20.70 -10.46
CA ARG A 25 25.76 20.81 -11.47
C ARG A 25 26.76 21.93 -11.19
N ASN A 26 26.38 22.96 -10.47
CA ASN A 26 27.26 24.12 -10.20
C ASN A 26 28.09 24.03 -8.91
N ILE A 27 27.92 22.96 -8.11
CA ILE A 27 28.73 22.75 -6.89
C ILE A 27 29.97 21.88 -7.18
N MET A 28 30.05 21.25 -8.33
CA MET A 28 31.22 20.42 -8.71
C MET A 28 32.43 21.22 -9.25
N ASP A 29 32.29 22.52 -9.48
CA ASP A 29 33.39 23.36 -10.00
C ASP A 29 34.14 24.17 -8.96
N MET A 30 33.85 23.99 -7.67
CA MET A 30 34.63 24.57 -6.59
C MET A 30 35.50 23.52 -5.91
N LYS A 31 36.68 23.28 -6.46
CA LYS A 31 37.83 22.69 -5.75
C LYS A 31 38.85 23.83 -5.49
N PRO A 32 39.60 23.86 -4.39
CA PRO A 32 39.81 22.87 -3.35
C PRO A 32 39.67 23.42 -1.93
N LEU A 33 39.04 22.75 -1.02
CA LEU A 33 39.30 22.80 0.44
C LEU A 33 38.32 21.91 1.21
N LEU A 34 38.57 20.59 1.17
CA LEU A 34 38.12 19.70 2.23
C LEU A 34 39.06 18.49 2.29
N PRO A 35 39.77 18.29 3.40
CA PRO A 35 40.52 17.07 3.59
C PRO A 35 39.58 15.97 4.07
N ALA A 36 39.59 14.91 3.30
CA ALA A 36 39.51 13.50 3.69
C ALA A 36 38.68 13.13 4.95
N ILE A 37 37.52 12.56 4.72
CA ILE A 37 37.06 11.43 5.51
C ILE A 37 36.71 10.32 4.51
N LEU A 38 37.74 9.67 3.98
CA LEU A 38 37.65 8.32 3.46
C LEU A 38 37.95 7.41 4.66
N PHE A 39 36.94 6.84 5.26
CA PHE A 39 37.10 5.61 6.03
C PHE A 39 37.15 4.45 5.05
N ALA A 40 38.38 4.12 4.66
CA ALA A 40 38.68 2.81 4.13
C ALA A 40 38.56 1.83 5.31
N VAL A 41 37.56 0.99 5.31
CA VAL A 41 37.48 -0.16 6.19
C VAL A 41 38.35 -1.23 5.57
N SER A 42 39.58 -1.41 6.10
CA SER A 42 40.36 -2.63 5.87
C SER A 42 39.74 -3.74 6.71
N LEU A 43 39.23 -4.76 6.03
CA LEU A 43 38.84 -6.03 6.64
C LEU A 43 40.10 -6.80 7.00
N ASP A 44 40.29 -7.14 8.26
CA ASP A 44 41.02 -8.31 8.66
C ASP A 44 40.24 -9.07 9.74
N ALA A 45 39.97 -10.33 9.42
CA ALA A 45 39.13 -11.23 10.19
C ALA A 45 39.93 -11.95 11.27
N ALA A 46 39.38 -12.05 12.46
CA ALA A 46 39.71 -13.07 13.42
C ALA A 46 38.42 -13.63 14.04
N PHE A 47 38.04 -14.82 13.61
CA PHE A 47 36.98 -15.61 14.24
C PHE A 47 37.53 -16.28 15.51
N ALA A 48 36.96 -15.94 16.66
CA ALA A 48 37.05 -16.78 17.86
C ALA A 48 35.71 -17.53 18.00
N SER A 49 35.77 -18.84 17.84
CA SER A 49 34.66 -19.75 18.09
C SER A 49 34.36 -19.81 19.59
N GLY A 50 33.32 -19.12 20.02
CA GLY A 50 32.76 -19.25 21.36
C GLY A 50 31.70 -20.34 21.40
N VAL A 51 31.92 -21.33 22.26
CA VAL A 51 30.92 -22.35 22.64
C VAL A 51 29.72 -21.65 23.26
N ARG A 52 28.53 -21.95 22.74
CA ARG A 52 27.26 -21.40 23.25
C ARG A 52 26.87 -22.17 24.51
N ASP A 53 26.94 -21.50 25.63
CA ASP A 53 26.24 -21.94 26.84
C ASP A 53 24.76 -21.59 26.77
N ASN A 54 23.91 -22.54 27.12
CA ASN A 54 22.46 -22.59 26.87
C ASN A 54 21.61 -21.74 27.85
N GLU A 55 22.12 -20.68 28.47
CA GLU A 55 21.38 -20.02 29.56
C GLU A 55 21.00 -18.55 29.35
N THR A 56 21.43 -17.88 28.27
CA THR A 56 20.99 -16.50 28.02
C THR A 56 20.46 -16.37 26.60
N LYS A 57 19.17 -16.30 26.47
CA LYS A 57 18.47 -16.19 25.19
C LYS A 57 18.41 -14.76 24.62
N VAL A 58 19.10 -13.81 25.24
CA VAL A 58 19.34 -12.46 24.75
C VAL A 58 20.83 -12.22 24.80
N GLY A 59 21.45 -12.08 23.63
CA GLY A 59 22.90 -11.85 23.49
C GLY A 59 23.20 -10.41 23.10
N PHE A 60 24.30 -9.87 23.66
CA PHE A 60 24.89 -8.61 23.22
C PHE A 60 26.26 -8.92 22.63
N GLY A 61 26.50 -8.47 21.40
CA GLY A 61 27.78 -8.67 20.69
C GLY A 61 28.49 -7.36 20.39
N GLN A 62 29.82 -7.40 20.23
CA GLN A 62 30.58 -6.20 19.89
C GLN A 62 30.26 -5.70 18.49
N ALA A 63 30.06 -4.38 18.32
CA ALA A 63 29.59 -3.76 17.09
C ALA A 63 30.48 -4.03 15.84
N ASP A 64 31.79 -4.19 16.02
CA ASP A 64 32.74 -4.37 14.90
C ASP A 64 32.78 -5.79 14.35
N ALA A 65 32.53 -6.81 15.18
CA ALA A 65 32.45 -8.23 14.75
C ALA A 65 31.10 -8.54 14.08
N SER A 66 30.11 -7.68 14.25
CA SER A 66 28.73 -7.88 13.82
C SER A 66 28.50 -7.64 12.32
N ALA A 67 29.28 -6.76 11.69
CA ALA A 67 29.04 -6.36 10.30
C ALA A 67 29.21 -7.54 9.32
N VAL A 68 30.22 -8.38 9.54
CA VAL A 68 30.47 -9.57 8.70
C VAL A 68 29.43 -10.65 8.98
N ALA A 69 29.18 -10.96 10.25
CA ALA A 69 28.21 -12.00 10.64
C ALA A 69 26.79 -11.69 10.15
N ILE A 70 26.37 -10.43 10.19
CA ILE A 70 25.03 -10.01 9.69
C ILE A 70 24.98 -10.04 8.16
N SER A 71 26.03 -9.62 7.46
CA SER A 71 26.09 -9.72 6.00
C SER A 71 25.97 -11.17 5.54
N ASP A 72 26.70 -12.09 6.17
CA ASP A 72 26.61 -13.52 5.88
C ASP A 72 25.21 -14.09 6.13
N LEU A 73 24.53 -13.68 7.21
CA LEU A 73 23.16 -14.07 7.50
C LEU A 73 22.17 -13.53 6.46
N MET A 74 22.41 -12.32 5.94
CA MET A 74 21.56 -11.72 4.90
C MET A 74 21.78 -12.35 3.52
N GLU A 75 23.00 -12.81 3.21
CA GLU A 75 23.33 -13.45 1.94
C GLU A 75 22.94 -14.92 1.91
N ASN A 76 23.16 -15.63 3.00
CA ASN A 76 22.92 -17.08 3.11
C ASN A 76 21.51 -17.44 3.59
N GLY A 77 20.69 -16.46 3.97
CA GLY A 77 19.29 -16.69 4.36
C GLY A 77 18.42 -17.15 3.19
N ASP A 78 17.56 -18.13 3.44
CA ASP A 78 16.57 -18.63 2.46
C ASP A 78 15.39 -17.65 2.30
N ILE A 79 15.70 -16.36 2.17
CA ILE A 79 14.73 -15.27 2.02
C ILE A 79 14.74 -14.79 0.57
N VAL A 80 13.55 -14.51 0.06
CA VAL A 80 13.31 -14.07 -1.32
C VAL A 80 14.32 -13.01 -1.79
N ARG A 81 14.78 -13.17 -3.03
CA ARG A 81 15.70 -12.24 -3.69
C ARG A 81 14.96 -11.35 -4.68
N LEU A 82 15.52 -10.17 -4.95
CA LEU A 82 14.94 -9.19 -5.87
C LEU A 82 14.67 -9.78 -7.28
N SER A 83 15.50 -10.71 -7.75
CA SER A 83 15.33 -11.36 -9.07
C SER A 83 14.14 -12.33 -9.16
N GLN A 84 13.54 -12.70 -8.04
CA GLN A 84 12.45 -13.68 -7.97
C GLN A 84 11.05 -13.03 -7.93
N VAL A 85 10.99 -11.70 -7.89
CA VAL A 85 9.74 -10.95 -7.66
C VAL A 85 9.45 -9.95 -8.76
N GLY A 86 8.20 -9.45 -8.78
CA GLY A 86 7.74 -8.42 -9.70
C GLY A 86 7.32 -8.95 -11.06
N ALA A 87 6.84 -8.06 -11.91
CA ALA A 87 6.19 -8.37 -13.18
C ALA A 87 7.10 -9.16 -14.16
N LYS A 88 8.40 -8.91 -14.13
CA LYS A 88 9.37 -9.60 -15.00
C LYS A 88 9.59 -11.07 -14.63
N ALA A 89 9.35 -11.45 -13.37
CA ALA A 89 9.52 -12.80 -12.87
C ALA A 89 8.24 -13.65 -12.98
N MET A 90 7.15 -13.10 -13.52
CA MET A 90 5.84 -13.75 -13.56
C MET A 90 5.85 -15.01 -14.44
N PRO A 91 5.48 -16.20 -13.89
CA PRO A 91 5.30 -17.41 -14.68
C PRO A 91 4.02 -17.35 -15.53
N ALA A 92 3.91 -18.19 -16.55
CA ALA A 92 2.71 -18.29 -17.39
C ALA A 92 1.47 -18.70 -16.58
N ASP A 93 1.62 -19.71 -15.72
CA ASP A 93 0.54 -20.25 -14.94
C ASP A 93 0.47 -19.72 -13.51
N ILE A 94 -0.72 -19.74 -12.93
CA ILE A 94 -0.95 -19.44 -11.53
C ILE A 94 -0.67 -20.72 -10.72
N ALA A 95 0.38 -20.70 -9.94
CA ALA A 95 0.70 -21.80 -9.04
C ALA A 95 -0.39 -21.95 -7.94
N PRO A 96 -0.61 -23.16 -7.40
CA PRO A 96 -1.47 -23.35 -6.25
C PRO A 96 -1.15 -22.40 -5.09
N LEU A 97 -2.16 -22.01 -4.31
CA LEU A 97 -1.97 -21.12 -3.16
C LEU A 97 -1.13 -21.77 -2.04
N GLY A 98 -1.01 -23.10 -2.05
CA GLY A 98 -0.29 -23.83 -1.01
C GLY A 98 -1.04 -23.86 0.32
N LYS A 99 -0.29 -24.06 1.41
CA LYS A 99 -0.83 -24.05 2.78
C LYS A 99 -0.97 -22.59 3.25
N LEU A 100 -2.20 -22.17 3.47
CA LEU A 100 -2.52 -20.83 4.00
C LEU A 100 -2.80 -20.89 5.50
N PRO A 101 -2.59 -19.80 6.25
CA PRO A 101 -2.95 -19.70 7.67
C PRO A 101 -4.48 -19.61 7.90
N PHE A 102 -5.28 -19.50 6.84
CA PHE A 102 -6.73 -19.44 6.87
C PHE A 102 -7.35 -20.25 5.73
N LYS A 103 -8.67 -20.48 5.78
CA LYS A 103 -9.39 -21.20 4.74
C LYS A 103 -9.72 -20.28 3.57
N MET A 104 -9.18 -20.59 2.40
CA MET A 104 -9.47 -19.92 1.14
C MET A 104 -9.49 -20.95 0.00
N LYS A 105 -10.48 -20.83 -0.89
CA LYS A 105 -10.51 -21.65 -2.11
C LYS A 105 -9.48 -21.12 -3.10
N GLN A 106 -8.93 -22.03 -3.93
CA GLN A 106 -8.10 -21.63 -5.07
C GLN A 106 -8.87 -20.65 -5.95
N VAL A 107 -8.25 -19.51 -6.27
CA VAL A 107 -8.82 -18.55 -7.21
C VAL A 107 -8.86 -19.13 -8.61
N LYS A 108 -9.88 -18.77 -9.38
CA LYS A 108 -10.08 -19.27 -10.73
C LYS A 108 -10.05 -18.11 -11.72
N ARG A 109 -9.28 -18.29 -12.80
CA ARG A 109 -9.30 -17.35 -13.92
C ARG A 109 -10.69 -17.32 -14.56
N PRO A 110 -11.21 -16.15 -14.95
CA PRO A 110 -12.37 -16.09 -15.82
C PRO A 110 -12.06 -16.73 -17.18
N VAL A 111 -13.07 -17.36 -17.77
CA VAL A 111 -12.99 -17.97 -19.11
C VAL A 111 -13.92 -17.22 -20.02
N PHE A 112 -13.45 -16.92 -21.23
CA PHE A 112 -14.17 -16.14 -22.23
C PHE A 112 -14.45 -16.98 -23.47
N LYS A 113 -15.56 -16.67 -24.19
CA LYS A 113 -15.83 -17.25 -25.50
C LYS A 113 -14.80 -16.79 -26.54
N SER A 114 -14.73 -17.49 -27.66
CA SER A 114 -13.80 -17.19 -28.76
C SER A 114 -14.15 -15.94 -29.58
N ASN A 115 -15.29 -15.29 -29.30
CA ASN A 115 -15.69 -14.06 -29.99
C ASN A 115 -14.64 -12.98 -29.82
N ARG A 116 -14.35 -12.26 -30.92
CA ARG A 116 -13.34 -11.17 -30.92
C ARG A 116 -13.85 -9.98 -31.69
N LEU A 117 -13.71 -8.81 -31.11
CA LEU A 117 -13.84 -7.50 -31.78
C LEU A 117 -12.56 -6.71 -31.60
N THR A 118 -12.29 -5.81 -32.54
CA THR A 118 -11.08 -4.98 -32.50
C THR A 118 -11.46 -3.52 -32.72
N ILE A 119 -10.80 -2.62 -31.99
CA ILE A 119 -10.87 -1.17 -32.24
C ILE A 119 -10.00 -0.84 -33.44
N SER A 120 -10.47 0.08 -34.27
CA SER A 120 -9.78 0.56 -35.48
C SER A 120 -9.74 2.08 -35.56
N ALA A 121 -8.96 2.62 -36.48
CA ALA A 121 -8.91 4.06 -36.69
C ALA A 121 -10.28 4.66 -37.10
N GLY A 122 -11.12 3.87 -37.79
CA GLY A 122 -12.48 4.27 -38.19
C GLY A 122 -13.46 4.37 -37.02
N ASP A 123 -13.10 3.88 -35.85
CA ASP A 123 -13.92 3.97 -34.61
C ASP A 123 -13.78 5.31 -33.86
N LYS A 124 -12.90 6.22 -34.35
CA LYS A 124 -12.68 7.53 -33.74
C LYS A 124 -13.82 8.49 -34.11
N ASP A 125 -14.36 9.17 -33.11
CA ASP A 125 -15.28 10.27 -33.30
C ASP A 125 -14.57 11.56 -33.81
N SER A 126 -15.31 12.64 -33.99
CA SER A 126 -14.77 13.94 -34.45
C SER A 126 -13.74 14.56 -33.51
N ALA A 127 -13.74 14.16 -32.23
CA ALA A 127 -12.76 14.55 -31.21
C ALA A 127 -11.58 13.56 -31.10
N GLY A 128 -11.51 12.57 -31.99
CA GLY A 128 -10.48 11.53 -32.00
C GLY A 128 -10.64 10.48 -30.90
N LYS A 129 -11.78 10.44 -30.19
CA LYS A 129 -12.05 9.50 -29.09
C LYS A 129 -12.71 8.22 -29.60
N VAL A 130 -12.35 7.11 -28.99
CA VAL A 130 -12.95 5.79 -29.25
C VAL A 130 -13.96 5.34 -28.17
N THR A 131 -14.37 6.21 -27.27
CA THR A 131 -15.22 5.89 -26.11
C THR A 131 -16.52 5.19 -26.51
N LYS A 132 -17.25 5.76 -27.48
CA LYS A 132 -18.53 5.20 -27.95
C LYS A 132 -18.33 3.81 -28.56
N ALA A 133 -17.32 3.66 -29.41
CA ALA A 133 -17.01 2.41 -30.07
C ALA A 133 -16.56 1.32 -29.07
N LEU A 134 -15.69 1.67 -28.09
CA LEU A 134 -15.30 0.75 -27.04
C LEU A 134 -16.51 0.21 -26.28
N ASN A 135 -17.36 1.12 -25.79
CA ASN A 135 -18.53 0.72 -25.00
C ASN A 135 -19.57 -0.05 -25.84
N ALA A 136 -19.77 0.31 -27.10
CA ALA A 136 -20.66 -0.42 -28.01
C ALA A 136 -20.15 -1.85 -28.27
N LYS A 137 -18.87 -2.03 -28.57
CA LYS A 137 -18.26 -3.35 -28.81
C LYS A 137 -18.21 -4.21 -27.52
N ILE A 138 -18.04 -3.60 -26.36
CA ILE A 138 -18.17 -4.29 -25.06
C ILE A 138 -19.60 -4.82 -24.88
N ALA A 139 -20.61 -3.99 -25.16
CA ALA A 139 -22.01 -4.38 -25.05
C ALA A 139 -22.37 -5.49 -26.06
N GLU A 140 -21.91 -5.38 -27.30
CA GLU A 140 -22.06 -6.41 -28.34
C GLU A 140 -21.46 -7.75 -27.91
N LEU A 141 -20.20 -7.77 -27.45
CA LEU A 141 -19.55 -9.00 -26.96
C LEU A 141 -20.32 -9.59 -25.77
N SER A 142 -20.76 -8.76 -24.82
CA SER A 142 -21.53 -9.23 -23.68
C SER A 142 -22.86 -9.88 -24.12
N ALA A 143 -23.57 -9.26 -25.07
CA ALA A 143 -24.81 -9.77 -25.66
C ALA A 143 -24.59 -11.11 -26.43
N MET A 144 -23.45 -11.28 -27.07
CA MET A 144 -23.01 -12.55 -27.70
C MET A 144 -22.65 -13.64 -26.67
N GLY A 145 -22.75 -13.32 -25.37
CA GLY A 145 -22.40 -14.20 -24.26
C GLY A 145 -20.93 -14.16 -23.88
N GLY A 146 -20.18 -13.15 -24.35
CA GLY A 146 -18.82 -12.86 -24.00
C GLY A 146 -17.79 -12.99 -25.12
N GLY A 147 -16.59 -12.55 -24.84
CA GLY A 147 -15.46 -12.57 -25.79
C GLY A 147 -14.38 -11.57 -25.42
N ARG A 148 -13.47 -11.32 -26.37
CA ARG A 148 -12.33 -10.43 -26.21
C ARG A 148 -12.47 -9.19 -27.09
N LEU A 149 -12.41 -7.99 -26.48
CA LEU A 149 -12.22 -6.74 -27.21
C LEU A 149 -10.74 -6.42 -27.27
N ILE A 150 -10.20 -6.29 -28.46
CA ILE A 150 -8.79 -6.01 -28.70
C ILE A 150 -8.59 -4.52 -28.97
N VAL A 151 -7.73 -3.89 -28.17
CA VAL A 151 -7.16 -2.57 -28.46
C VAL A 151 -5.79 -2.82 -29.07
N PRO A 152 -5.60 -2.59 -30.38
CA PRO A 152 -4.34 -2.87 -31.05
C PRO A 152 -3.28 -1.83 -30.71
N GLU A 153 -2.04 -2.07 -31.16
CA GLU A 153 -0.95 -1.11 -31.07
C GLU A 153 -1.39 0.30 -31.52
N GLY A 154 -0.89 1.33 -30.84
CA GLY A 154 -1.19 2.74 -31.13
C GLY A 154 -1.77 3.49 -29.92
N ARG A 155 -2.10 4.76 -30.14
CA ARG A 155 -2.66 5.67 -29.13
C ARG A 155 -4.17 5.83 -29.32
N TRP A 156 -4.92 5.54 -28.26
CA TRP A 156 -6.37 5.49 -28.27
C TRP A 156 -6.93 6.39 -27.18
N LEU A 157 -7.38 7.59 -27.54
CA LEU A 157 -8.00 8.53 -26.61
C LEU A 157 -9.42 8.08 -26.29
N THR A 158 -9.76 8.10 -25.00
CA THR A 158 -11.09 7.68 -24.54
C THR A 158 -11.53 8.44 -23.29
N GLY A 159 -12.83 8.46 -23.03
CA GLY A 159 -13.45 8.72 -21.73
C GLY A 159 -13.66 7.42 -20.95
N ARG A 160 -14.69 7.37 -20.09
CA ARG A 160 -15.00 6.19 -19.28
C ARG A 160 -15.35 4.98 -20.13
N VAL A 161 -14.62 3.88 -19.89
CA VAL A 161 -14.87 2.56 -20.48
C VAL A 161 -15.63 1.72 -19.46
N GLU A 162 -16.78 1.13 -19.84
CA GLU A 162 -17.65 0.36 -18.96
C GLU A 162 -17.62 -1.13 -19.34
N LEU A 163 -16.89 -1.94 -18.55
CA LEU A 163 -16.84 -3.38 -18.77
C LEU A 163 -18.15 -4.05 -18.36
N GLN A 164 -18.59 -5.00 -19.19
CA GLN A 164 -19.77 -5.80 -18.97
C GLN A 164 -19.39 -7.28 -18.79
N SER A 165 -20.35 -8.08 -18.30
CA SER A 165 -20.12 -9.48 -17.98
C SER A 165 -19.60 -10.28 -19.18
N ASN A 166 -18.67 -11.19 -18.89
CA ASN A 166 -18.03 -12.11 -19.81
C ASN A 166 -17.13 -11.42 -20.86
N VAL A 167 -16.69 -10.18 -20.64
CA VAL A 167 -15.83 -9.46 -21.58
C VAL A 167 -14.41 -9.31 -21.03
N GLU A 168 -13.45 -9.62 -21.87
CA GLU A 168 -12.02 -9.35 -21.69
C GLU A 168 -11.64 -8.13 -22.55
N LEU A 169 -11.17 -7.06 -21.91
CA LEU A 169 -10.50 -5.94 -22.58
C LEU A 169 -9.01 -6.28 -22.67
N TYR A 170 -8.55 -6.53 -23.86
CA TYR A 170 -7.16 -6.89 -24.15
C TYR A 170 -6.41 -5.74 -24.79
N LEU A 171 -5.38 -5.26 -24.12
CA LEU A 171 -4.47 -4.25 -24.66
C LEU A 171 -3.26 -4.94 -25.28
N ALA A 172 -3.14 -4.90 -26.59
CA ALA A 172 -1.99 -5.48 -27.29
C ALA A 172 -0.67 -4.79 -26.87
N GLU A 173 0.44 -5.43 -27.14
CA GLU A 173 1.74 -4.80 -26.97
C GLU A 173 1.81 -3.53 -27.85
N GLY A 174 2.34 -2.43 -27.33
CA GLY A 174 2.31 -1.12 -28.00
C GLY A 174 0.97 -0.37 -27.97
N ALA A 175 -0.11 -0.98 -27.48
CA ALA A 175 -1.38 -0.30 -27.25
C ALA A 175 -1.29 0.66 -26.06
N ARG A 176 -1.78 1.88 -26.26
CA ARG A 176 -1.82 2.92 -25.24
C ARG A 176 -3.23 3.50 -25.15
N LEU A 177 -3.99 3.10 -24.13
CA LEU A 177 -5.33 3.60 -23.87
C LEU A 177 -5.21 4.85 -22.99
N GLU A 178 -5.42 6.02 -23.58
CA GLU A 178 -5.24 7.32 -22.96
C GLU A 178 -6.57 7.90 -22.53
N PHE A 179 -6.68 8.30 -21.26
CA PHE A 179 -7.91 8.79 -20.70
C PHE A 179 -7.97 10.32 -20.73
N SER A 180 -9.14 10.83 -21.12
CA SER A 180 -9.42 12.25 -21.25
C SER A 180 -9.36 12.97 -19.91
N ALA A 181 -8.94 14.24 -19.93
CA ALA A 181 -8.99 15.14 -18.78
C ALA A 181 -10.35 15.83 -18.58
N SER A 182 -11.30 15.67 -19.51
CA SER A 182 -12.62 16.34 -19.46
C SER A 182 -13.55 15.63 -18.49
N ILE A 183 -14.08 16.33 -17.50
CA ILE A 183 -15.10 15.81 -16.56
C ILE A 183 -16.33 15.30 -17.30
N ALA A 184 -16.71 15.95 -18.41
CA ALA A 184 -17.86 15.54 -19.22
C ALA A 184 -17.74 14.11 -19.78
N ASP A 185 -16.52 13.60 -19.98
CA ASP A 185 -16.30 12.24 -20.46
C ASP A 185 -16.52 11.16 -19.39
N TYR A 186 -16.81 11.57 -18.16
CA TYR A 186 -17.12 10.70 -17.01
C TYR A 186 -18.55 10.88 -16.50
N GLN A 187 -19.39 11.54 -17.28
CA GLN A 187 -20.81 11.66 -17.00
C GLN A 187 -21.62 10.55 -17.70
N PRO A 188 -22.79 10.18 -17.18
CA PRO A 188 -23.35 10.59 -15.90
C PRO A 188 -22.58 10.05 -14.71
N ALA A 189 -22.81 10.62 -13.50
CA ALA A 189 -22.29 10.08 -12.26
C ALA A 189 -22.68 8.62 -12.07
N VAL A 190 -21.74 7.80 -11.60
CA VAL A 190 -21.96 6.37 -11.34
C VAL A 190 -21.71 6.06 -9.86
N PHE A 191 -22.30 4.96 -9.40
CA PHE A 191 -22.04 4.47 -8.05
C PHE A 191 -20.55 4.16 -7.88
N THR A 192 -19.95 4.68 -6.82
CA THR A 192 -18.56 4.41 -6.47
C THR A 192 -18.36 4.53 -4.95
N ARG A 193 -17.14 4.29 -4.51
CA ARG A 193 -16.71 4.49 -3.12
C ARG A 193 -15.47 5.35 -3.12
N HIS A 194 -15.53 6.53 -2.53
CA HIS A 194 -14.38 7.42 -2.41
C HIS A 194 -13.84 7.40 -0.98
N GLU A 195 -12.56 7.06 -0.80
CA GLU A 195 -11.90 6.94 0.50
C GLU A 195 -12.76 6.24 1.58
N GLY A 196 -13.44 5.17 1.21
CA GLY A 196 -14.23 4.35 2.13
C GLY A 196 -15.70 4.75 2.30
N ILE A 197 -16.19 5.80 1.64
CA ILE A 197 -17.58 6.28 1.68
C ILE A 197 -18.25 6.09 0.31
N GLU A 198 -19.48 5.56 0.29
CA GLU A 198 -20.27 5.38 -0.93
C GLU A 198 -20.83 6.70 -1.45
N VAL A 199 -20.65 6.98 -2.73
CA VAL A 199 -21.10 8.19 -3.42
C VAL A 199 -21.45 7.90 -4.88
N MET A 200 -22.11 8.88 -5.54
CA MET A 200 -22.25 8.94 -6.98
C MET A 200 -21.25 9.95 -7.55
N GLY A 201 -20.39 9.53 -8.47
CA GLY A 201 -19.33 10.40 -9.00
C GLY A 201 -18.69 9.88 -10.30
N ALA A 202 -17.50 10.35 -10.63
CA ALA A 202 -16.80 9.99 -11.88
C ALA A 202 -16.43 8.50 -11.98
N GLY A 203 -16.41 7.77 -10.86
CA GLY A 203 -16.11 6.34 -10.83
C GLY A 203 -14.66 6.01 -11.15
N ALA A 204 -14.40 5.50 -12.35
CA ALA A 204 -13.07 5.13 -12.81
C ALA A 204 -12.92 5.34 -14.33
N PHE A 205 -11.69 5.34 -14.80
CA PHE A 205 -11.37 5.31 -16.23
C PHE A 205 -11.92 4.04 -16.89
N ILE A 206 -11.60 2.88 -16.29
CA ILE A 206 -12.18 1.58 -16.65
C ILE A 206 -13.04 1.14 -15.47
N TYR A 207 -14.32 1.07 -15.67
CA TYR A 207 -15.35 0.87 -14.67
C TYR A 207 -16.16 -0.40 -14.95
N ALA A 208 -16.65 -1.05 -13.92
CA ALA A 208 -17.67 -2.09 -14.01
C ALA A 208 -18.49 -2.10 -12.73
N ASN A 209 -19.80 -2.41 -12.81
CA ASN A 209 -20.63 -2.60 -11.63
C ASN A 209 -21.53 -3.83 -11.80
N GLY A 210 -21.44 -4.78 -10.87
CA GLY A 210 -22.25 -6.01 -10.87
C GLY A 210 -21.88 -7.04 -11.93
N ALA A 211 -20.80 -6.83 -12.67
CA ALA A 211 -20.37 -7.71 -13.75
C ALA A 211 -19.73 -9.01 -13.23
N LYS A 212 -19.82 -10.08 -14.04
CA LYS A 212 -19.19 -11.38 -13.76
C LYS A 212 -18.26 -11.76 -14.91
N ASN A 213 -17.13 -12.42 -14.58
CA ASN A 213 -16.13 -12.86 -15.56
C ASN A 213 -15.66 -11.69 -16.42
N ILE A 214 -14.92 -10.76 -15.82
CA ILE A 214 -14.34 -9.62 -16.54
C ILE A 214 -12.83 -9.67 -16.42
N ALA A 215 -12.15 -9.16 -17.46
CA ALA A 215 -10.70 -9.05 -17.42
C ALA A 215 -10.18 -7.79 -18.12
N LEU A 216 -9.05 -7.30 -17.62
CA LEU A 216 -8.19 -6.34 -18.29
C LEU A 216 -6.81 -7.00 -18.44
N THR A 217 -6.40 -7.32 -19.67
CA THR A 217 -5.19 -8.12 -19.91
C THR A 217 -4.34 -7.57 -21.04
N GLY A 218 -3.18 -8.18 -21.25
CA GLY A 218 -2.26 -7.83 -22.33
C GLY A 218 -0.98 -7.17 -21.83
N ARG A 219 -0.28 -6.49 -22.75
CA ARG A 219 1.00 -5.80 -22.46
C ARG A 219 0.96 -4.30 -22.73
N GLY A 220 -0.23 -3.79 -23.03
CA GLY A 220 -0.44 -2.36 -23.28
C GLY A 220 -0.48 -1.53 -22.00
N VAL A 221 -0.73 -0.25 -22.20
CA VAL A 221 -0.67 0.78 -21.16
C VAL A 221 -2.04 1.42 -20.94
N VAL A 222 -2.48 1.51 -19.70
CA VAL A 222 -3.57 2.36 -19.22
C VAL A 222 -2.95 3.65 -18.72
N SER A 223 -3.21 4.75 -19.42
CA SER A 223 -2.57 6.03 -19.12
C SER A 223 -3.59 7.11 -18.76
N GLY A 224 -3.44 7.69 -17.59
CA GLY A 224 -4.20 8.89 -17.22
C GLY A 224 -3.80 10.10 -18.05
N PRO A 225 -4.53 11.22 -17.91
CA PRO A 225 -4.26 12.46 -18.64
C PRO A 225 -2.90 13.06 -18.25
N PRO A 226 -2.41 14.06 -19.00
CA PRO A 226 -1.18 14.79 -18.68
C PRO A 226 -1.13 15.31 -17.24
N MET A 227 0.06 15.61 -16.73
CA MET A 227 0.25 15.99 -15.33
C MET A 227 -0.20 17.42 -15.00
N ASP A 228 -0.32 18.29 -16.00
CA ASP A 228 -0.63 19.73 -15.92
C ASP A 228 -2.11 20.06 -16.15
N VAL A 229 -3.00 19.08 -16.17
CA VAL A 229 -4.43 19.30 -16.41
C VAL A 229 -5.22 19.62 -15.14
N GLU A 230 -6.29 20.40 -15.28
CA GLU A 230 -7.17 20.85 -14.20
C GLU A 230 -7.75 19.69 -13.38
N MET A 231 -8.17 18.59 -14.02
CA MET A 231 -8.70 17.41 -13.33
C MET A 231 -7.82 16.92 -12.18
N ARG A 232 -6.52 17.12 -12.24
CA ARG A 232 -5.57 16.71 -11.17
C ARG A 232 -5.59 17.64 -9.97
N THR A 233 -5.90 18.91 -10.20
CA THR A 233 -5.94 19.96 -9.19
C THR A 233 -7.33 20.21 -8.64
N LEU A 234 -8.37 19.78 -9.35
CA LEU A 234 -9.76 19.77 -8.88
C LEU A 234 -9.90 18.85 -7.67
N ARG A 235 -9.47 19.37 -6.55
CA ARG A 235 -9.77 18.84 -5.23
C ARG A 235 -10.80 19.78 -4.61
N ASN A 236 -11.96 19.87 -5.26
CA ASN A 236 -13.10 20.64 -4.77
C ASN A 236 -13.71 19.87 -3.61
N GLY A 237 -13.13 19.97 -2.45
CA GLY A 237 -13.61 19.31 -1.26
C GLY A 237 -12.63 19.50 -0.11
N ASN A 238 -13.08 19.20 1.07
CA ASN A 238 -12.23 19.18 2.25
C ASN A 238 -11.22 18.04 2.18
N SER A 239 -10.13 18.13 2.92
CA SER A 239 -9.18 17.03 3.11
C SER A 239 -9.80 15.82 3.86
N VAL A 240 -11.04 15.94 4.31
CA VAL A 240 -11.78 14.94 5.10
C VAL A 240 -13.13 14.72 4.44
N VAL A 241 -13.32 13.54 3.83
CA VAL A 241 -14.51 13.19 3.04
C VAL A 241 -15.81 13.30 3.85
N GLU A 242 -15.78 13.03 5.16
CA GLU A 242 -16.94 13.18 6.06
C GLU A 242 -17.45 14.60 6.19
N LYS A 243 -16.68 15.61 5.75
CA LYS A 243 -17.11 17.01 5.70
C LYS A 243 -17.75 17.40 4.38
N ASP A 244 -17.53 16.61 3.33
CA ASP A 244 -18.07 16.86 1.99
C ASP A 244 -19.32 16.05 1.71
N VAL A 245 -19.46 14.88 2.36
CA VAL A 245 -20.53 13.93 2.09
C VAL A 245 -21.37 13.72 3.34
N ASP A 246 -22.64 14.09 3.29
CA ASP A 246 -23.60 13.69 4.32
C ASP A 246 -24.03 12.23 4.09
N TYR A 247 -23.37 11.31 4.79
CA TYR A 247 -23.66 9.88 4.66
C TYR A 247 -24.95 9.41 5.35
N ARG A 248 -25.75 10.33 5.92
CA ARG A 248 -27.14 10.06 6.33
C ARG A 248 -28.09 10.06 5.14
N LEU A 249 -27.72 10.75 4.05
CA LEU A 249 -28.48 10.74 2.81
C LEU A 249 -28.42 9.36 2.12
N PRO A 250 -29.46 8.99 1.34
CA PRO A 250 -29.38 7.87 0.41
C PRO A 250 -28.19 8.04 -0.54
N VAL A 251 -27.52 6.94 -0.89
CA VAL A 251 -26.29 7.01 -1.72
C VAL A 251 -26.52 7.68 -3.06
N ALA A 252 -27.71 7.47 -3.66
CA ALA A 252 -28.10 8.11 -4.93
C ALA A 252 -28.13 9.64 -4.89
N GLU A 253 -28.26 10.23 -3.70
CA GLU A 253 -28.30 11.68 -3.49
C GLU A 253 -26.92 12.27 -3.13
N ARG A 254 -25.92 11.43 -2.87
CA ARG A 254 -24.54 11.84 -2.54
C ARG A 254 -23.75 12.14 -3.81
N LEU A 255 -24.13 13.18 -4.53
CA LEU A 255 -23.54 13.53 -5.82
C LEU A 255 -22.21 14.25 -5.64
N CYS A 256 -21.14 13.68 -6.21
CA CYS A 256 -19.77 14.19 -6.20
C CYS A 256 -19.17 14.15 -7.62
N ASP A 257 -19.88 14.74 -8.57
CA ASP A 257 -19.61 14.68 -10.01
C ASP A 257 -18.96 15.95 -10.59
N GLY A 258 -18.81 17.00 -9.78
CA GLY A 258 -18.21 18.28 -10.18
C GLY A 258 -19.14 19.20 -10.98
N LEU A 259 -20.41 18.85 -11.14
CA LEU A 259 -21.39 19.70 -11.81
C LEU A 259 -22.07 20.64 -10.81
N ASP A 260 -22.55 21.79 -11.28
CA ASP A 260 -23.34 22.76 -10.50
C ASP A 260 -22.67 23.14 -9.15
N GLY A 261 -21.32 23.24 -9.14
CA GLY A 261 -20.56 23.59 -7.93
C GLY A 261 -20.40 22.45 -6.92
N ARG A 262 -20.86 21.24 -7.23
CA ARG A 262 -20.67 20.07 -6.36
C ARG A 262 -19.20 19.64 -6.30
N THR A 263 -18.83 18.97 -5.23
CA THR A 263 -17.52 18.32 -5.08
C THR A 263 -17.22 17.39 -6.25
N PHE A 264 -15.99 17.42 -6.74
CA PHE A 264 -15.48 16.46 -7.72
C PHE A 264 -14.47 15.52 -7.07
N TYR A 265 -14.76 14.24 -7.09
CA TYR A 265 -13.79 13.22 -6.73
C TYR A 265 -13.19 12.59 -7.99
N ARG A 266 -11.87 12.71 -8.08
CA ARG A 266 -11.08 12.18 -9.21
C ARG A 266 -11.36 10.69 -9.43
N PRO A 267 -11.49 10.22 -10.69
CA PRO A 267 -11.68 8.81 -10.99
C PRO A 267 -10.45 7.97 -10.68
N LYS A 268 -10.65 6.69 -10.35
CA LYS A 268 -9.58 5.69 -10.30
C LYS A 268 -9.20 5.24 -11.70
N SER A 269 -8.05 4.57 -11.87
CA SER A 269 -7.72 4.05 -13.21
C SER A 269 -8.53 2.80 -13.56
N PHE A 270 -8.68 1.84 -12.64
CA PHE A 270 -9.51 0.63 -12.83
C PHE A 270 -10.28 0.33 -11.54
N ALA A 271 -11.60 0.38 -11.59
CA ALA A 271 -12.45 0.07 -10.44
C ALA A 271 -13.67 -0.77 -10.80
N PRO A 272 -13.57 -2.10 -10.72
CA PRO A 272 -14.72 -2.99 -10.74
C PRO A 272 -15.42 -2.95 -9.35
N ILE A 273 -16.73 -2.81 -9.36
CA ILE A 273 -17.56 -2.73 -8.14
C ILE A 273 -18.59 -3.84 -8.16
N ASN A 274 -18.80 -4.53 -7.01
CA ASN A 274 -19.75 -5.65 -6.92
C ASN A 274 -19.52 -6.75 -7.96
N CYS A 275 -18.30 -6.91 -8.47
CA CYS A 275 -17.98 -7.85 -9.53
C CYS A 275 -17.53 -9.20 -8.98
N LYS A 276 -17.66 -10.24 -9.81
CA LYS A 276 -17.21 -11.58 -9.49
C LYS A 276 -16.34 -12.15 -10.61
N ASN A 277 -15.25 -12.83 -10.24
CA ASN A 277 -14.24 -13.36 -11.16
C ASN A 277 -13.61 -12.23 -12.00
N VAL A 278 -12.77 -11.44 -11.36
CA VAL A 278 -12.06 -10.31 -11.97
C VAL A 278 -10.60 -10.68 -12.19
N LEU A 279 -10.07 -10.42 -13.38
CA LEU A 279 -8.66 -10.63 -13.70
C LEU A 279 -8.03 -9.33 -14.23
N VAL A 280 -6.88 -8.95 -13.65
CA VAL A 280 -5.99 -7.93 -14.23
C VAL A 280 -4.63 -8.57 -14.43
N GLU A 281 -4.13 -8.60 -15.68
CA GLU A 281 -2.89 -9.32 -15.99
C GLU A 281 -2.02 -8.63 -17.03
N GLY A 282 -0.76 -8.38 -16.69
CA GLY A 282 0.30 -7.99 -17.61
C GLY A 282 0.32 -6.53 -18.05
N VAL A 283 -0.74 -5.76 -17.77
CA VAL A 283 -0.88 -4.36 -18.19
C VAL A 283 -0.07 -3.40 -17.33
N THR A 284 0.31 -2.28 -17.92
CA THR A 284 0.98 -1.18 -17.20
C THR A 284 -0.01 -0.04 -16.94
N PHE A 285 0.01 0.51 -15.72
CA PHE A 285 -0.73 1.70 -15.33
C PHE A 285 0.23 2.85 -15.09
N GLU A 286 -0.08 4.01 -15.63
CA GLU A 286 0.72 5.21 -15.42
C GLU A 286 -0.12 6.48 -15.39
N ARG A 287 0.44 7.55 -14.83
CA ARG A 287 -0.18 8.87 -14.80
C ARG A 287 -1.62 8.86 -14.28
N SER A 288 -1.94 7.98 -13.33
CA SER A 288 -3.25 8.00 -12.67
C SER A 288 -3.57 9.39 -12.11
N VAL A 289 -4.83 9.71 -11.89
CA VAL A 289 -5.24 10.94 -11.20
C VAL A 289 -5.60 10.70 -9.74
N LEU A 290 -5.76 9.44 -9.36
CA LEU A 290 -6.02 8.93 -8.02
C LEU A 290 -5.45 7.50 -7.94
N TRP A 291 -6.02 6.60 -7.16
CA TRP A 291 -5.65 5.19 -7.05
C TRP A 291 -5.69 4.47 -8.40
N ASN A 292 -4.74 3.57 -8.62
CA ASN A 292 -4.65 2.88 -9.91
C ASN A 292 -5.65 1.70 -10.00
N ILE A 293 -5.50 0.65 -9.23
CA ILE A 293 -6.33 -0.56 -9.31
C ILE A 293 -7.13 -0.70 -8.02
N ASN A 294 -8.43 -0.46 -8.07
CA ASN A 294 -9.28 -0.46 -6.88
C ASN A 294 -10.55 -1.31 -7.05
N PRO A 295 -10.46 -2.64 -6.96
CA PRO A 295 -11.65 -3.47 -6.85
C PRO A 295 -12.38 -3.18 -5.53
N ILE A 296 -13.72 -3.04 -5.63
CA ILE A 296 -14.60 -2.71 -4.52
C ILE A 296 -15.70 -3.76 -4.44
N TYR A 297 -15.91 -4.38 -3.28
CA TYR A 297 -16.95 -5.39 -3.07
C TYR A 297 -16.86 -6.61 -4.00
N CYS A 298 -15.70 -6.91 -4.53
CA CYS A 298 -15.49 -8.00 -5.48
C CYS A 298 -15.18 -9.33 -4.78
N ASP A 299 -15.49 -10.43 -5.48
CA ASP A 299 -15.19 -11.79 -5.04
C ASP A 299 -14.45 -12.56 -6.14
N ASN A 300 -13.39 -13.28 -5.78
CA ASN A 300 -12.47 -13.95 -6.69
C ASN A 300 -11.78 -12.95 -7.64
N VAL A 301 -10.80 -12.22 -7.10
CA VAL A 301 -10.02 -11.22 -7.80
C VAL A 301 -8.60 -11.71 -7.99
N ILE A 302 -8.08 -11.63 -9.20
CA ILE A 302 -6.69 -11.96 -9.54
C ILE A 302 -6.05 -10.72 -10.16
N ILE A 303 -4.95 -10.27 -9.56
CA ILE A 303 -4.11 -9.18 -10.10
C ILE A 303 -2.69 -9.72 -10.19
N ARG A 304 -2.15 -9.83 -11.40
CA ARG A 304 -0.83 -10.43 -11.58
C ARG A 304 -0.03 -9.81 -12.71
N GLY A 305 1.28 -9.75 -12.52
CA GLY A 305 2.22 -9.25 -13.53
C GLY A 305 1.96 -7.82 -13.97
N VAL A 306 1.24 -7.03 -13.17
CA VAL A 306 0.98 -5.63 -13.49
C VAL A 306 2.16 -4.76 -13.09
N THR A 307 2.36 -3.68 -13.83
CA THR A 307 3.30 -2.62 -13.48
C THR A 307 2.51 -1.34 -13.21
N VAL A 308 2.77 -0.69 -12.07
CA VAL A 308 2.21 0.64 -11.78
C VAL A 308 3.34 1.64 -11.64
N ASN A 309 3.22 2.76 -12.34
CA ASN A 309 4.09 3.91 -12.22
C ASN A 309 3.26 5.18 -12.01
N SER A 310 3.08 5.56 -10.74
CA SER A 310 2.35 6.76 -10.33
C SER A 310 3.18 7.67 -9.41
N VAL A 311 4.51 7.55 -9.46
CA VAL A 311 5.42 8.42 -8.70
C VAL A 311 5.12 9.89 -9.00
N GLY A 312 5.00 10.72 -7.95
CA GLY A 312 4.65 12.14 -8.06
C GLY A 312 3.15 12.42 -8.19
N VAL A 313 2.30 11.41 -8.27
CA VAL A 313 0.84 11.57 -8.26
C VAL A 313 0.33 11.57 -6.82
N PRO A 314 -0.25 12.67 -6.31
CA PRO A 314 -0.86 12.69 -4.98
C PRO A 314 -2.01 11.67 -4.88
N SER A 315 -1.99 10.84 -3.82
CA SER A 315 -2.90 9.69 -3.66
C SER A 315 -2.85 8.74 -4.88
N GLY A 316 -1.66 8.57 -5.46
CA GLY A 316 -1.41 7.65 -6.57
C GLY A 316 -1.09 6.25 -6.06
N ASP A 317 -1.96 5.68 -5.21
CA ASP A 317 -1.82 4.32 -4.67
C ASP A 317 -1.79 3.28 -5.80
N GLY A 318 -1.12 2.17 -5.58
CA GLY A 318 -0.95 1.11 -6.59
C GLY A 318 -2.17 0.20 -6.71
N ILE A 319 -2.33 -0.71 -5.77
CA ILE A 319 -3.43 -1.68 -5.73
C ILE A 319 -4.16 -1.54 -4.40
N ASP A 320 -5.42 -1.12 -4.45
CA ASP A 320 -6.29 -0.89 -3.31
C ASP A 320 -7.43 -1.91 -3.27
N ILE A 321 -7.31 -2.90 -2.43
CA ILE A 321 -8.38 -3.89 -2.23
C ILE A 321 -9.38 -3.35 -1.21
N SER A 322 -10.61 -3.05 -1.66
CA SER A 322 -11.64 -2.42 -0.85
C SER A 322 -12.83 -3.35 -0.62
N SER A 323 -12.98 -3.88 0.60
CA SER A 323 -14.10 -4.76 0.97
C SER A 323 -14.29 -5.95 0.02
N CYS A 324 -13.19 -6.52 -0.49
CA CYS A 324 -13.18 -7.69 -1.37
C CYS A 324 -12.83 -8.96 -0.61
N LYS A 325 -13.14 -10.11 -1.20
CA LYS A 325 -12.78 -11.41 -0.66
C LYS A 325 -12.20 -12.33 -1.71
N ASN A 326 -11.38 -13.31 -1.27
CA ASN A 326 -10.72 -14.28 -2.13
C ASN A 326 -9.89 -13.60 -3.22
N VAL A 327 -8.87 -12.88 -2.79
CA VAL A 327 -8.01 -12.04 -3.65
C VAL A 327 -6.62 -12.67 -3.74
N LEU A 328 -6.09 -12.78 -4.95
CA LEU A 328 -4.69 -13.09 -5.22
C LEU A 328 -4.02 -11.91 -5.93
N ILE A 329 -2.94 -11.42 -5.35
CA ILE A 329 -2.03 -10.48 -6.00
C ILE A 329 -0.68 -11.15 -6.11
N GLU A 330 -0.13 -11.25 -7.33
CA GLU A 330 1.17 -11.90 -7.51
C GLU A 330 2.01 -11.24 -8.61
N TYR A 331 3.34 -11.34 -8.47
CA TYR A 331 4.30 -10.90 -9.47
C TYR A 331 4.05 -9.50 -10.03
N SER A 332 3.65 -8.56 -9.18
CA SER A 332 3.39 -7.17 -9.59
C SER A 332 4.51 -6.25 -9.13
N THR A 333 4.84 -5.25 -9.95
CA THR A 333 5.87 -4.23 -9.67
C THR A 333 5.22 -2.87 -9.51
N LEU A 334 5.37 -2.24 -8.35
CA LEU A 334 4.70 -0.99 -8.01
C LEU A 334 5.70 0.10 -7.63
N SER A 335 5.61 1.24 -8.30
CA SER A 335 6.31 2.49 -7.98
C SER A 335 5.25 3.60 -7.89
N CYS A 336 4.88 4.00 -6.68
CA CYS A 336 3.68 4.76 -6.42
C CYS A 336 3.96 6.15 -5.83
N GLY A 337 3.01 7.05 -6.02
CA GLY A 337 3.02 8.38 -5.40
C GLY A 337 2.46 8.37 -3.97
N ASP A 338 1.79 7.29 -3.57
CA ASP A 338 1.31 7.01 -2.22
C ASP A 338 1.59 5.53 -1.87
N ASP A 339 0.70 4.82 -1.18
CA ASP A 339 0.91 3.42 -0.77
C ASP A 339 0.90 2.45 -1.98
N CYS A 340 1.73 1.40 -1.97
CA CYS A 340 1.82 0.44 -3.08
C CYS A 340 0.68 -0.59 -3.03
N PHE A 341 0.68 -1.46 -2.03
CA PHE A 341 -0.41 -2.41 -1.79
C PHE A 341 -1.23 -1.93 -0.62
N THR A 342 -2.54 -1.74 -0.81
CA THR A 342 -3.42 -1.28 0.26
C THR A 342 -4.65 -2.16 0.42
N LEU A 343 -5.03 -2.39 1.68
CA LEU A 343 -6.22 -3.11 2.05
C LEU A 343 -7.13 -2.18 2.83
N LYS A 344 -8.40 -2.07 2.43
CA LYS A 344 -9.37 -1.11 2.97
C LYS A 344 -10.73 -1.78 3.15
N SER A 345 -11.53 -1.37 4.14
CA SER A 345 -12.85 -1.99 4.41
C SER A 345 -13.93 -0.99 4.83
N GLY A 346 -13.82 0.24 4.35
CA GLY A 346 -14.81 1.29 4.64
C GLY A 346 -14.43 2.18 5.80
N ARG A 347 -15.17 3.26 5.93
CA ARG A 347 -14.81 4.39 6.76
C ARG A 347 -16.00 4.84 7.60
N ALA A 348 -15.77 5.00 8.90
CA ALA A 348 -16.74 5.54 9.84
C ALA A 348 -18.11 4.80 9.79
N GLU A 349 -19.18 5.50 10.09
CA GLU A 349 -20.54 4.94 10.13
C GLU A 349 -21.00 4.39 8.78
N ASP A 350 -20.58 5.02 7.67
CA ASP A 350 -20.91 4.50 6.33
C ASP A 350 -20.26 3.13 6.08
N GLY A 351 -19.02 2.97 6.50
CA GLY A 351 -18.33 1.68 6.42
C GLY A 351 -18.92 0.61 7.34
N LEU A 352 -19.38 0.99 8.55
CA LEU A 352 -20.12 0.09 9.46
C LEU A 352 -21.47 -0.31 8.87
N ARG A 353 -22.21 0.63 8.29
CA ARG A 353 -23.49 0.38 7.59
C ARG A 353 -23.34 -0.66 6.47
N VAL A 354 -22.28 -0.53 5.67
CA VAL A 354 -21.98 -1.48 4.58
C VAL A 354 -21.57 -2.85 5.14
N GLY A 355 -20.78 -2.89 6.20
CA GLY A 355 -20.42 -4.08 6.94
C GLY A 355 -19.67 -5.16 6.14
N ARG A 356 -18.99 -4.81 5.03
CA ARG A 356 -18.26 -5.77 4.17
C ARG A 356 -16.76 -5.70 4.43
N PRO A 357 -16.14 -6.72 5.02
CA PRO A 357 -14.72 -6.74 5.29
C PRO A 357 -13.88 -6.93 4.01
N THR A 358 -12.57 -6.64 4.13
CA THR A 358 -11.56 -7.19 3.23
C THR A 358 -11.00 -8.44 3.88
N GLU A 359 -11.16 -9.60 3.21
CA GLU A 359 -10.80 -10.89 3.79
C GLU A 359 -10.30 -11.90 2.76
N ASN A 360 -9.48 -12.85 3.22
CA ASN A 360 -8.89 -13.90 2.39
C ASN A 360 -8.07 -13.30 1.23
N VAL A 361 -7.01 -12.60 1.57
CA VAL A 361 -6.11 -11.94 0.62
C VAL A 361 -4.75 -12.61 0.66
N VAL A 362 -4.26 -13.04 -0.50
CA VAL A 362 -2.90 -13.55 -0.68
C VAL A 362 -2.13 -12.60 -1.59
N ILE A 363 -0.96 -12.15 -1.12
CA ILE A 363 -0.01 -11.31 -1.89
C ILE A 363 1.31 -12.04 -1.92
N ARG A 364 1.84 -12.32 -3.12
CA ARG A 364 3.09 -13.08 -3.23
C ARG A 364 3.96 -12.68 -4.41
N TYR A 365 5.27 -12.83 -4.25
CA TYR A 365 6.28 -12.56 -5.28
C TYR A 365 6.16 -11.16 -5.90
N CYS A 366 5.75 -10.19 -5.09
CA CYS A 366 5.56 -8.81 -5.50
C CYS A 366 6.75 -7.93 -5.13
N LEU A 367 6.94 -6.86 -5.90
CA LEU A 367 7.97 -5.85 -5.72
C LEU A 367 7.32 -4.46 -5.54
N ALA A 368 7.64 -3.78 -4.44
CA ALA A 368 7.37 -2.35 -4.28
C ALA A 368 8.71 -1.60 -4.30
N GLU A 369 8.87 -0.66 -5.24
CA GLU A 369 10.13 0.08 -5.41
C GLU A 369 10.09 1.48 -4.82
N LYS A 370 8.95 2.14 -4.84
CA LYS A 370 8.72 3.47 -4.27
C LYS A 370 7.29 3.57 -3.78
N GLY A 371 7.07 4.35 -2.73
CA GLY A 371 5.75 4.59 -2.17
C GLY A 371 5.81 5.01 -0.72
N HIS A 372 4.67 5.44 -0.16
CA HIS A 372 4.58 5.72 1.26
C HIS A 372 4.56 4.44 2.10
N GLY A 373 3.89 3.39 1.63
CA GLY A 373 3.89 2.07 2.25
C GLY A 373 4.13 0.97 1.21
N GLY A 374 4.97 -0.02 1.51
CA GLY A 374 5.07 -1.24 0.72
C GLY A 374 3.73 -1.99 0.76
N ILE A 375 3.27 -2.35 1.96
CA ILE A 375 1.88 -2.73 2.19
C ILE A 375 1.28 -1.94 3.34
N THR A 376 0.06 -1.42 3.13
CA THR A 376 -0.71 -0.66 4.11
C THR A 376 -2.07 -1.32 4.36
N CYS A 377 -2.36 -1.68 5.60
CA CYS A 377 -3.71 -2.01 6.04
C CYS A 377 -4.38 -0.73 6.57
N GLY A 378 -5.42 -0.25 5.87
CA GLY A 378 -6.17 0.96 6.25
C GLY A 378 -5.81 2.21 5.41
N SER A 379 -6.21 3.40 5.89
CA SER A 379 -6.86 3.77 7.18
C SER A 379 -8.36 3.45 7.25
N GLU A 380 -8.98 3.02 6.19
CA GLU A 380 -10.38 2.65 6.12
C GLU A 380 -10.56 1.20 6.61
N THR A 381 -10.97 1.04 7.87
CA THR A 381 -11.02 -0.25 8.57
C THR A 381 -12.39 -0.64 9.10
N ALA A 382 -13.45 0.11 8.78
CA ALA A 382 -14.75 0.04 9.45
C ALA A 382 -15.37 -1.37 9.50
N ALA A 383 -15.25 -2.16 8.43
CA ALA A 383 -15.80 -3.52 8.41
C ALA A 383 -14.74 -4.61 8.72
N GLY A 384 -13.51 -4.21 9.03
CA GLY A 384 -12.40 -5.11 9.34
C GLY A 384 -11.57 -5.55 8.14
N ILE A 385 -10.26 -5.73 8.38
CA ILE A 385 -9.29 -6.30 7.45
C ILE A 385 -8.71 -7.53 8.13
N LYS A 386 -8.89 -8.72 7.54
CA LYS A 386 -8.55 -9.99 8.18
C LYS A 386 -8.17 -11.07 7.19
N ASN A 387 -7.53 -12.14 7.69
CA ASN A 387 -7.10 -13.26 6.86
C ASN A 387 -6.25 -12.79 5.69
N VAL A 388 -5.14 -12.11 5.98
CA VAL A 388 -4.18 -11.63 4.99
C VAL A 388 -2.90 -12.42 5.09
N TYR A 389 -2.44 -12.96 3.98
CA TYR A 389 -1.16 -13.65 3.90
C TYR A 389 -0.31 -13.05 2.78
N LEU A 390 0.76 -12.37 3.17
CA LEU A 390 1.76 -11.88 2.24
C LEU A 390 3.04 -12.72 2.38
N HIS A 391 3.59 -13.19 1.25
CA HIS A 391 4.84 -13.94 1.31
C HIS A 391 5.72 -13.76 0.07
N HIS A 392 7.03 -13.97 0.24
CA HIS A 392 8.02 -13.85 -0.82
C HIS A 392 7.93 -12.50 -1.55
N CYS A 393 7.90 -11.41 -0.81
CA CYS A 393 7.83 -10.05 -1.36
C CYS A 393 9.08 -9.25 -1.00
N VAL A 394 9.44 -8.33 -1.89
CA VAL A 394 10.56 -7.39 -1.68
C VAL A 394 10.02 -5.97 -1.73
N PHE A 395 10.37 -5.16 -0.73
CA PHE A 395 10.10 -3.72 -0.71
C PHE A 395 11.44 -2.99 -0.70
N ASN A 396 11.68 -2.22 -1.76
CA ASN A 396 12.95 -1.55 -2.04
C ASN A 396 12.72 -0.05 -2.24
N GLY A 397 13.10 0.78 -1.30
CA GLY A 397 12.98 2.24 -1.39
C GLY A 397 11.60 2.80 -1.05
N THR A 398 10.71 2.04 -0.41
CA THR A 398 9.46 2.58 0.15
C THR A 398 9.74 3.32 1.47
N ARG A 399 8.95 4.36 1.77
CA ARG A 399 9.10 5.05 3.05
C ARG A 399 8.83 4.13 4.24
N THR A 400 7.79 3.30 4.15
CA THR A 400 7.44 2.30 5.17
C THR A 400 7.34 0.94 4.52
N GLY A 401 7.87 -0.11 5.15
CA GLY A 401 7.70 -1.48 4.69
C GLY A 401 6.27 -1.96 4.92
N PHE A 402 5.92 -2.23 6.18
CA PHE A 402 4.59 -2.66 6.61
C PHE A 402 3.93 -1.58 7.45
N ARG A 403 2.70 -1.20 7.08
CA ARG A 403 1.98 -0.12 7.71
C ARG A 403 0.59 -0.54 8.14
N PHE A 404 0.33 -0.54 9.44
CA PHE A 404 -0.99 -0.74 10.04
C PHE A 404 -1.53 0.63 10.44
N LYS A 405 -2.51 1.12 9.69
CA LYS A 405 -2.97 2.50 9.74
C LYS A 405 -4.48 2.53 9.95
N THR A 406 -4.93 3.14 11.03
CA THR A 406 -6.35 3.40 11.26
C THR A 406 -6.52 4.68 12.07
N ARG A 407 -7.72 4.99 12.50
CA ARG A 407 -8.03 6.20 13.27
C ARG A 407 -9.16 5.90 14.26
N ARG A 408 -9.22 6.64 15.35
CA ARG A 408 -10.23 6.51 16.40
C ARG A 408 -11.68 6.55 15.95
N ASN A 409 -11.96 7.12 14.77
CA ASN A 409 -13.29 7.21 14.18
C ASN A 409 -13.49 6.33 12.95
N ARG A 410 -12.65 5.30 12.76
CA ARG A 410 -12.77 4.42 11.59
C ARG A 410 -13.64 3.20 11.83
N GLY A 411 -13.64 2.67 13.04
CA GLY A 411 -14.31 1.42 13.39
C GLY A 411 -13.55 0.17 12.95
N GLY A 412 -14.11 -1.00 13.23
CA GLY A 412 -13.60 -2.31 12.84
C GLY A 412 -12.17 -2.57 13.30
N GLY A 413 -11.23 -2.67 12.38
CA GLY A 413 -9.82 -2.85 12.71
C GLY A 413 -9.06 -3.78 11.78
N ILE A 414 -7.94 -4.35 12.30
CA ILE A 414 -6.98 -5.16 11.56
C ILE A 414 -6.58 -6.35 12.44
N TRP A 415 -6.78 -7.58 11.96
CA TRP A 415 -6.43 -8.80 12.71
C TRP A 415 -6.21 -10.01 11.80
N ASP A 416 -5.60 -11.07 12.31
CA ASP A 416 -5.26 -12.28 11.56
C ASP A 416 -4.41 -11.97 10.31
N ILE A 417 -3.33 -11.23 10.51
CA ILE A 417 -2.38 -10.83 9.47
C ILE A 417 -1.11 -11.67 9.60
N ALA A 418 -0.69 -12.31 8.52
CA ALA A 418 0.55 -13.08 8.46
C ALA A 418 1.43 -12.62 7.29
N TYR A 419 2.65 -12.19 7.58
CA TYR A 419 3.66 -11.88 6.57
C TYR A 419 4.83 -12.84 6.75
N ASP A 420 5.34 -13.38 5.65
CA ASP A 420 6.30 -14.46 5.67
C ASP A 420 7.31 -14.34 4.51
N ASN A 421 8.56 -14.61 4.76
CA ASN A 421 9.61 -14.57 3.75
C ASN A 421 9.62 -13.23 3.00
N VAL A 422 10.07 -12.17 3.66
CA VAL A 422 10.05 -10.80 3.13
C VAL A 422 11.41 -10.13 3.28
N ARG A 423 11.74 -9.30 2.29
CA ARG A 423 12.97 -8.53 2.26
C ARG A 423 12.67 -7.04 2.15
N LEU A 424 13.25 -6.25 3.05
CA LEU A 424 13.13 -4.78 3.07
C LEU A 424 14.50 -4.17 2.78
N ILE A 425 14.58 -3.30 1.78
CA ILE A 425 15.80 -2.67 1.30
C ILE A 425 15.56 -1.16 1.30
N ASP A 426 16.39 -0.41 1.99
CA ASP A 426 16.38 1.05 2.00
C ASP A 426 15.01 1.65 2.33
N VAL A 427 14.45 1.28 3.48
CA VAL A 427 13.18 1.81 3.98
C VAL A 427 13.41 2.77 5.15
N ALA A 428 12.59 3.83 5.26
CA ALA A 428 12.72 4.72 6.42
C ALA A 428 12.18 4.07 7.71
N GLU A 429 11.06 3.36 7.64
CA GLU A 429 10.50 2.60 8.77
C GLU A 429 10.07 1.20 8.29
N ALA A 430 10.62 0.13 8.89
CA ALA A 430 10.27 -1.21 8.43
C ALA A 430 8.84 -1.61 8.86
N PHE A 431 8.48 -1.40 10.13
CA PHE A 431 7.19 -1.79 10.68
C PHE A 431 6.53 -0.61 11.41
N THR A 432 5.34 -0.20 11.00
CA THR A 432 4.67 0.99 11.55
C THR A 432 3.22 0.71 11.92
N TRP A 433 2.85 1.04 13.15
CA TRP A 433 1.46 1.17 13.61
C TRP A 433 1.16 2.65 13.84
N ASP A 434 0.18 3.19 13.12
CA ASP A 434 -0.27 4.58 13.22
C ASP A 434 -1.79 4.63 13.36
N LEU A 435 -2.26 4.64 14.62
CA LEU A 435 -3.68 4.58 14.94
C LEU A 435 -4.26 5.96 15.33
N LEU A 436 -3.45 6.98 15.41
CA LEU A 436 -3.88 8.33 15.79
C LEU A 436 -3.96 9.29 14.60
N GLY A 437 -3.01 9.20 13.68
CA GLY A 437 -2.86 10.14 12.58
C GLY A 437 -2.36 11.51 13.01
N SER A 438 -2.53 12.50 12.13
CA SER A 438 -2.13 13.88 12.41
C SER A 438 -3.33 14.75 12.82
N ARG A 439 -3.06 15.79 13.61
CA ARG A 439 -4.08 16.79 13.97
C ARG A 439 -4.71 17.48 12.76
N MET A 440 -3.99 17.59 11.65
CA MET A 440 -4.50 18.19 10.41
C MET A 440 -5.74 17.44 9.88
N TYR A 441 -5.75 16.11 9.99
CA TYR A 441 -6.86 15.27 9.49
C TYR A 441 -7.84 14.85 10.58
N MET A 442 -7.36 14.70 11.82
CA MET A 442 -8.12 14.10 12.91
C MET A 442 -8.50 15.09 14.03
N GLY A 443 -7.99 16.33 13.97
CA GLY A 443 -8.25 17.30 15.03
C GLY A 443 -7.85 16.76 16.41
N GLU A 444 -8.74 16.88 17.38
CA GLU A 444 -8.52 16.43 18.76
C GLU A 444 -8.47 14.90 18.89
N LEU A 445 -9.06 14.13 17.98
CA LEU A 445 -8.96 12.67 17.95
C LEU A 445 -7.53 12.16 17.74
N ALA A 446 -6.63 12.98 17.20
CA ALA A 446 -5.20 12.67 17.10
C ALA A 446 -4.47 12.80 18.44
N GLN A 447 -5.09 13.38 19.46
CA GLN A 447 -4.48 13.53 20.77
C GLN A 447 -4.57 12.20 21.54
N ARG A 448 -3.43 11.65 21.94
CA ARG A 448 -3.33 10.32 22.54
C ARG A 448 -4.06 10.25 23.89
N ASN A 449 -3.83 11.22 24.77
CA ASN A 449 -4.38 11.27 26.13
C ASN A 449 -5.35 12.45 26.30
N PRO A 450 -6.38 12.33 27.17
CA PRO A 450 -6.77 11.12 27.90
C PRO A 450 -7.33 10.02 27.00
N PRO A 451 -7.40 8.74 27.47
CA PRO A 451 -8.13 7.68 26.78
C PRO A 451 -9.58 8.07 26.52
N LEU A 452 -10.10 7.69 25.37
CA LEU A 452 -11.50 7.94 25.01
C LEU A 452 -12.38 6.73 25.35
N ALA A 453 -13.68 6.96 25.44
CA ALA A 453 -14.65 5.87 25.59
C ALA A 453 -14.62 4.96 24.35
N VAL A 454 -14.66 3.65 24.56
CA VAL A 454 -14.73 2.66 23.48
C VAL A 454 -16.13 2.68 22.86
N THR A 455 -16.19 2.81 21.55
CA THR A 455 -17.44 2.84 20.76
C THR A 455 -17.33 1.89 19.57
N ALA A 456 -18.38 1.76 18.78
CA ALA A 456 -18.36 1.00 17.50
C ALA A 456 -17.32 1.56 16.49
N LEU A 457 -16.91 2.81 16.67
CA LEU A 457 -15.91 3.47 15.81
C LEU A 457 -14.48 3.33 16.36
N THR A 458 -14.29 2.73 17.53
CA THR A 458 -12.95 2.47 18.10
C THR A 458 -12.34 1.25 17.40
N PRO A 459 -11.24 1.39 16.65
CA PRO A 459 -10.66 0.25 15.93
C PRO A 459 -9.87 -0.68 16.85
N VAL A 460 -9.84 -1.96 16.49
CA VAL A 460 -9.03 -2.99 17.15
C VAL A 460 -7.90 -3.43 16.21
N VAL A 461 -6.66 -3.44 16.69
CA VAL A 461 -5.51 -3.95 15.93
C VAL A 461 -4.82 -5.04 16.75
N LYS A 462 -4.79 -6.27 16.23
CA LYS A 462 -4.27 -7.41 16.96
C LYS A 462 -3.89 -8.58 16.04
N ASP A 463 -3.24 -9.60 16.65
CA ASP A 463 -2.94 -10.89 16.00
C ASP A 463 -2.21 -10.72 14.65
N ILE A 464 -1.01 -10.10 14.72
CA ILE A 464 -0.16 -9.81 13.56
C ILE A 464 1.14 -10.59 13.71
N THR A 465 1.45 -11.46 12.75
CA THR A 465 2.68 -12.23 12.70
C THR A 465 3.52 -11.84 11.50
N ILE A 466 4.80 -11.51 11.72
CA ILE A 466 5.79 -11.25 10.68
C ILE A 466 6.96 -12.18 10.94
N ARG A 467 7.26 -13.06 9.98
CA ARG A 467 8.33 -14.07 10.18
C ARG A 467 9.19 -14.24 8.92
N ASN A 468 10.38 -14.80 9.15
CA ASN A 468 11.35 -15.07 8.09
C ASN A 468 11.62 -13.81 7.28
N PHE A 469 12.23 -12.81 7.88
CA PHE A 469 12.44 -11.52 7.24
C PHE A 469 13.87 -11.01 7.33
N ILE A 470 14.27 -10.24 6.33
CA ILE A 470 15.51 -9.48 6.30
C ILE A 470 15.19 -8.00 6.15
N ILE A 471 15.79 -7.18 7.00
CA ILE A 471 15.84 -5.72 6.84
C ILE A 471 17.30 -5.36 6.56
N GLU A 472 17.64 -5.14 5.27
CA GLU A 472 19.00 -4.83 4.86
C GLU A 472 19.43 -3.44 5.32
N SER A 473 18.52 -2.48 5.26
CA SER A 473 18.71 -1.13 5.79
C SER A 473 17.39 -0.45 6.11
N ALA A 474 17.33 0.15 7.29
CA ALA A 474 16.21 0.99 7.71
C ALA A 474 16.71 2.12 8.61
N ASP A 475 16.04 3.27 8.59
CA ASP A 475 16.29 4.28 9.63
C ASP A 475 15.70 3.83 10.97
N ARG A 476 14.54 3.16 10.92
CA ARG A 476 13.86 2.60 12.10
C ARG A 476 13.29 1.22 11.81
N MET A 477 13.54 0.26 12.71
CA MET A 477 12.93 -1.06 12.59
C MET A 477 11.42 -0.97 12.88
N MET A 478 11.03 -0.32 13.98
CA MET A 478 9.63 -0.31 14.40
C MET A 478 9.19 1.02 15.02
N SER A 479 7.93 1.38 14.76
CA SER A 479 7.22 2.46 15.44
C SER A 479 5.78 2.02 15.72
N MET A 480 5.38 1.97 16.99
CA MET A 480 4.02 1.65 17.41
C MET A 480 3.41 2.87 18.12
N ASN A 481 2.53 3.59 17.43
CA ASN A 481 1.76 4.69 17.99
C ASN A 481 0.29 4.29 17.99
N THR A 482 -0.10 3.53 19.03
CA THR A 482 -1.42 2.94 19.16
C THR A 482 -2.32 3.77 20.08
N ILE A 483 -3.52 3.30 20.42
CA ILE A 483 -4.49 4.05 21.21
C ILE A 483 -4.63 3.45 22.61
N PRO A 484 -4.65 4.29 23.68
CA PRO A 484 -4.63 3.80 25.05
C PRO A 484 -5.92 3.11 25.50
N GLU A 485 -7.05 3.43 24.86
CA GLU A 485 -8.35 2.79 25.17
C GLU A 485 -8.45 1.35 24.65
N VAL A 486 -7.72 1.00 23.57
CA VAL A 486 -7.63 -0.36 23.02
C VAL A 486 -6.19 -0.61 22.56
N PRO A 487 -5.29 -0.98 23.46
CA PRO A 487 -3.90 -1.27 23.12
C PRO A 487 -3.76 -2.37 22.06
N THR A 488 -2.77 -2.24 21.17
CA THR A 488 -2.47 -3.29 20.19
C THR A 488 -1.88 -4.52 20.88
N THR A 489 -2.38 -5.71 20.54
CA THR A 489 -2.00 -6.98 21.14
C THR A 489 -1.67 -8.06 20.12
N GLY A 490 -0.99 -9.14 20.55
CA GLY A 490 -0.74 -10.30 19.71
C GLY A 490 0.21 -10.03 18.52
N VAL A 491 1.20 -9.15 18.70
CA VAL A 491 2.21 -8.88 17.67
C VAL A 491 3.40 -9.82 17.88
N LEU A 492 3.72 -10.60 16.86
CA LEU A 492 4.88 -11.51 16.83
C LEU A 492 5.77 -11.18 15.63
N LEU A 493 7.04 -10.90 15.91
CA LEU A 493 8.12 -10.89 14.92
C LEU A 493 9.03 -12.09 15.18
N GLU A 494 9.30 -12.90 14.16
CA GLU A 494 10.02 -14.16 14.35
C GLU A 494 10.99 -14.45 13.19
N ASN A 495 12.18 -14.98 13.53
CA ASN A 495 13.19 -15.40 12.58
C ASN A 495 13.63 -14.25 11.66
N GLY A 496 14.27 -13.23 12.20
CA GLY A 496 14.64 -12.03 11.47
C GLY A 496 16.11 -11.65 11.56
N VAL A 497 16.60 -10.99 10.52
CA VAL A 497 17.91 -10.32 10.50
C VAL A 497 17.71 -8.85 10.16
N VAL A 498 18.22 -7.97 11.00
CA VAL A 498 17.90 -6.54 10.94
C VAL A 498 19.16 -5.68 11.01
N ARG A 499 19.29 -4.76 10.07
CA ARG A 499 20.23 -3.64 10.15
C ARG A 499 19.43 -2.32 10.15
N THR A 500 19.60 -1.51 11.18
CA THR A 500 18.82 -0.28 11.36
C THR A 500 19.60 0.79 12.12
N ASN A 501 19.17 2.04 12.07
CA ASN A 501 19.69 3.06 12.98
C ASN A 501 19.04 2.93 14.36
N ARG A 502 17.71 2.78 14.42
CA ARG A 502 16.96 2.65 15.67
C ARG A 502 16.11 1.38 15.68
N ILE A 503 16.15 0.64 16.79
CA ILE A 503 15.30 -0.54 16.97
C ILE A 503 13.84 -0.07 17.08
N PHE A 504 13.54 0.80 18.06
CA PHE A 504 12.21 1.34 18.27
C PHE A 504 12.24 2.86 18.27
N LYS A 505 11.40 3.50 17.44
CA LYS A 505 11.15 4.93 17.54
C LYS A 505 10.27 5.24 18.75
N THR A 506 9.15 4.54 18.85
CA THR A 506 8.19 4.62 19.96
C THR A 506 7.50 3.28 20.14
N LEU A 507 7.18 2.93 21.40
CA LEU A 507 6.25 1.88 21.77
C LEU A 507 5.21 2.50 22.70
N ASN A 508 4.10 2.99 22.12
CA ASN A 508 3.02 3.66 22.84
C ASN A 508 1.77 2.79 22.88
N ASP A 509 1.26 2.50 24.08
CA ASP A 509 0.03 1.74 24.32
C ASP A 509 0.03 0.35 23.66
N VAL A 510 1.17 -0.35 23.74
CA VAL A 510 1.31 -1.73 23.29
C VAL A 510 0.91 -2.67 24.41
N GLY A 511 -0.02 -3.58 24.14
CA GLY A 511 -0.50 -4.57 25.12
C GLY A 511 0.26 -5.89 25.06
N SER A 512 0.78 -6.30 23.89
CA SER A 512 1.73 -7.41 23.78
C SER A 512 2.52 -7.39 22.47
N LEU A 513 3.83 -7.59 22.58
CA LEU A 513 4.79 -7.66 21.47
C LEU A 513 5.85 -8.73 21.80
N THR A 514 6.05 -9.67 20.90
CA THR A 514 7.13 -10.66 21.02
C THR A 514 8.09 -10.53 19.83
N LEU A 515 9.36 -10.38 20.12
CA LEU A 515 10.45 -10.57 19.18
C LEU A 515 11.09 -11.93 19.51
N ARG A 516 11.19 -12.82 18.51
CA ARG A 516 11.73 -14.17 18.69
C ARG A 516 12.74 -14.54 17.61
N ASN A 517 13.87 -15.12 18.01
CA ASN A 517 14.92 -15.58 17.08
C ASN A 517 15.34 -14.47 16.10
N ILE A 518 15.68 -13.28 16.60
CA ILE A 518 16.03 -12.14 15.75
C ILE A 518 17.43 -11.65 16.08
N THR A 519 18.21 -11.39 15.04
CA THR A 519 19.50 -10.72 15.16
C THR A 519 19.36 -9.26 14.69
N ILE A 520 19.69 -8.32 15.56
CA ILE A 520 19.51 -6.88 15.31
C ILE A 520 20.83 -6.14 15.46
N GLN A 521 21.29 -5.49 14.40
CA GLN A 521 22.35 -4.50 14.45
C GLN A 521 21.73 -3.10 14.41
N ALA A 522 22.05 -2.26 15.40
CA ALA A 522 21.56 -0.88 15.44
C ALA A 522 22.65 0.10 15.90
N THR A 523 22.58 1.34 15.39
CA THR A 523 23.49 2.43 15.80
C THR A 523 23.01 3.20 17.02
N ASP A 524 21.75 3.01 17.44
CA ASP A 524 21.14 3.59 18.64
C ASP A 524 20.63 2.47 19.56
N ASN A 525 20.97 2.53 20.84
CA ASN A 525 20.58 1.55 21.84
C ASN A 525 19.41 1.99 22.73
N ASN A 526 18.78 3.14 22.44
CA ASN A 526 17.67 3.66 23.25
C ASN A 526 16.33 3.03 22.87
N ILE A 527 15.57 2.59 23.87
CA ILE A 527 14.23 2.05 23.72
C ILE A 527 13.26 2.91 24.54
N ASN A 528 12.34 3.57 23.84
CA ASN A 528 11.31 4.40 24.45
C ASN A 528 10.01 3.61 24.58
N ILE A 529 9.55 3.40 25.82
CA ILE A 529 8.33 2.67 26.16
C ILE A 529 7.40 3.62 26.92
N ASP A 530 6.21 3.85 26.37
CA ASP A 530 5.23 4.71 27.00
C ASP A 530 3.90 3.98 27.14
N ASN A 531 3.49 3.75 28.39
CA ASN A 531 2.22 3.09 28.74
C ASN A 531 2.04 1.70 28.07
N SER A 532 3.16 0.98 27.86
CA SER A 532 3.19 -0.31 27.15
C SER A 532 3.70 -1.41 28.05
N HIS A 533 3.15 -2.60 27.89
CA HIS A 533 3.47 -3.80 28.69
C HIS A 533 3.47 -5.07 27.81
N GLY A 534 3.77 -6.23 28.41
CA GLY A 534 3.75 -7.52 27.72
C GLY A 534 4.74 -7.61 26.56
N ILE A 535 5.88 -6.91 26.64
CA ILE A 535 6.94 -6.95 25.64
C ILE A 535 7.92 -8.07 26.02
N THR A 536 8.23 -8.96 25.08
CA THR A 536 9.15 -10.08 25.28
C THR A 536 10.19 -10.12 24.19
N PHE A 537 11.46 -10.27 24.58
CA PHE A 537 12.59 -10.61 23.69
C PHE A 537 13.00 -12.05 23.99
N ASP A 538 12.67 -12.97 23.08
CA ASP A 538 12.90 -14.40 23.18
C ASP A 538 13.98 -14.81 22.15
N ASN A 539 15.18 -15.16 22.63
CA ASN A 539 16.33 -15.47 21.80
C ASN A 539 16.65 -14.35 20.80
N VAL A 540 16.84 -13.12 21.29
CA VAL A 540 17.18 -11.95 20.47
C VAL A 540 18.63 -11.54 20.72
N THR A 541 19.40 -11.40 19.65
CA THR A 541 20.79 -10.91 19.71
C THR A 541 20.84 -9.46 19.27
N PHE A 542 21.43 -8.60 20.10
CA PHE A 542 21.60 -7.19 19.82
C PHE A 542 23.07 -6.82 19.64
N TYR A 543 23.38 -6.19 18.53
CA TYR A 543 24.64 -5.53 18.26
C TYR A 543 24.39 -4.02 18.31
N VAL A 544 24.68 -3.40 19.44
CA VAL A 544 24.35 -1.99 19.73
C VAL A 544 25.53 -1.30 20.44
N PRO A 545 25.66 0.02 20.39
CA PRO A 545 26.71 0.75 21.08
C PRO A 545 26.73 0.47 22.59
N GLY A 546 27.91 0.11 23.12
CA GLY A 546 28.13 -0.17 24.55
C GLY A 546 27.48 -1.47 25.03
N ASP A 547 27.16 -2.38 24.11
CA ASP A 547 26.65 -3.74 24.38
C ASP A 547 25.49 -3.81 25.40
N SER A 548 24.65 -2.78 25.41
CA SER A 548 23.51 -2.73 26.32
C SER A 548 22.39 -1.83 25.81
N LEU A 549 21.14 -2.20 26.09
CA LEU A 549 19.97 -1.39 25.80
C LEU A 549 19.68 -0.41 26.94
N ARG A 550 19.29 0.80 26.56
CA ARG A 550 18.86 1.85 27.49
C ARG A 550 17.36 2.03 27.39
N TYR A 551 16.66 1.87 28.51
CA TYR A 551 15.20 1.95 28.57
C TYR A 551 14.74 3.27 29.15
N ASN A 552 13.91 4.02 28.38
CA ASN A 552 13.16 5.18 28.84
C ASN A 552 11.71 4.76 29.03
N ILE A 553 11.31 4.49 30.28
CA ILE A 553 9.99 3.95 30.60
C ILE A 553 9.13 5.07 31.17
N LYS A 554 7.92 5.27 30.62
CA LYS A 554 6.94 6.28 31.04
C LYS A 554 5.53 5.70 31.08
N GLY A 555 4.69 6.24 31.95
CA GLY A 555 3.28 5.86 32.10
C GLY A 555 3.08 4.73 33.11
N ASP A 556 1.90 4.72 33.73
CA ASP A 556 1.57 3.86 34.88
C ASP A 556 1.48 2.37 34.51
N LYS A 557 1.23 2.04 33.23
CA LYS A 557 1.16 0.66 32.74
C LYS A 557 2.45 0.20 32.05
N ALA A 558 3.47 1.06 32.03
CA ALA A 558 4.70 0.73 31.30
C ALA A 558 5.55 -0.27 32.08
N GLU A 559 5.98 -1.31 31.39
CA GLU A 559 6.84 -2.37 31.93
C GLU A 559 8.13 -2.49 31.12
N LYS A 560 9.19 -2.92 31.79
CA LYS A 560 10.44 -3.28 31.11
C LYS A 560 10.24 -4.60 30.34
N PRO A 561 10.83 -4.75 29.13
CA PRO A 561 10.74 -6.00 28.40
C PRO A 561 11.27 -7.20 29.20
N VAL A 562 10.58 -8.32 29.07
CA VAL A 562 11.03 -9.62 29.60
C VAL A 562 12.04 -10.23 28.62
N LEU A 563 13.19 -10.64 29.14
CA LEU A 563 14.24 -11.31 28.36
C LEU A 563 14.13 -12.82 28.59
N LYS A 564 14.09 -13.63 27.52
CA LYS A 564 13.97 -15.09 27.56
C LYS A 564 15.04 -15.73 26.68
#